data_a7cad79eb39eb0a125bd31f17a4c6a9b
#
_entry.id   a7cad79eb39eb0a125bd31f17a4c6a9b
#
_cell.length_a   1.000
_cell.length_b   1.000
_cell.length_c   1.000
_cell.angle_alpha   90.00
_cell.angle_beta   90.00
_cell.angle_gamma   90.00
#
_symmetry.space_group_name_H-M   'P 1'
#
loop_
_entity.id
_entity.type
_entity.pdbx_description
1 polymer ?
#
loop_
_entity_poly.entity_id
_entity_poly.type
_entity_poly.pdbx_seq_one_letter_code
_entity_poly.pdbx_strand_id
1 'polypeptide(L)'
;GMKSVIFDLDLTLVDTTNLESLRHNRNWQEAYRRISETVMYDGMTEVLEVIRKHHIPCAIVSTSPRPYVEKIVAHYNLPVQHIVSYHDAKPIKPHPAQMLKALDLMGVSAKDAISFGDRVIDIEASNAAGIESVACFWGTKEKGELLHSGYSHAIVKPNEILTLIR
;
A
#
# COMPACT_ATOMS: atom_id res chain seq x y z
N GLY A 1 -20.37 7.42 -3.63
CA GLY A 1 -19.59 7.54 -2.39
C GLY A 1 -18.11 7.36 -2.62
N MET A 2 -17.32 7.64 -1.58
CA MET A 2 -15.87 7.49 -1.65
C MET A 2 -15.49 6.01 -1.59
N LYS A 3 -14.44 5.63 -2.33
CA LYS A 3 -13.97 4.25 -2.36
C LYS A 3 -13.13 3.94 -1.12
N SER A 4 -13.20 2.69 -0.68
CA SER A 4 -12.32 2.16 0.34
C SER A 4 -10.93 1.96 -0.24
N VAL A 5 -9.88 2.20 0.54
CA VAL A 5 -8.52 2.31 0.03
C VAL A 5 -7.65 1.18 0.57
N ILE A 6 -6.89 0.57 -0.35
CA ILE A 6 -5.86 -0.41 0.00
C ILE A 6 -4.52 0.14 -0.48
N PHE A 7 -3.54 0.22 0.42
CA PHE A 7 -2.19 0.67 0.08
C PHE A 7 -1.17 -0.47 0.20
N ASP A 8 -0.24 -0.50 -0.73
CA ASP A 8 1.06 -1.10 -0.44
C ASP A 8 1.82 -0.15 0.48
N LEU A 9 2.81 -0.64 1.22
CA LEU A 9 3.52 0.18 2.19
C LEU A 9 4.79 0.79 1.61
N ASP A 10 5.80 -0.05 1.38
CA ASP A 10 7.13 0.41 0.97
C ASP A 10 7.08 1.03 -0.43
N LEU A 11 7.65 2.22 -0.56
CA LEU A 11 7.77 2.96 -1.82
C LEU A 11 6.43 3.37 -2.46
N THR A 12 5.35 3.23 -1.73
CA THR A 12 4.02 3.74 -2.11
C THR A 12 3.52 4.74 -1.06
N LEU A 13 3.30 4.29 0.18
CA LEU A 13 2.87 5.15 1.29
C LEU A 13 4.05 5.90 1.90
N VAL A 14 5.16 5.20 2.10
CA VAL A 14 6.34 5.71 2.80
C VAL A 14 7.58 5.40 1.99
N ASP A 15 8.47 6.36 1.91
CA ASP A 15 9.80 6.17 1.32
C ASP A 15 10.69 5.45 2.33
N THR A 16 10.79 4.14 2.16
CA THR A 16 11.59 3.26 3.00
C THR A 16 12.90 2.86 2.32
N THR A 17 13.37 3.66 1.36
CA THR A 17 14.61 3.38 0.63
C THR A 17 15.78 3.14 1.58
N ASN A 18 15.87 3.91 2.68
CA ASN A 18 16.95 3.78 3.65
C ASN A 18 16.96 2.44 4.38
N LEU A 19 15.86 1.71 4.35
CA LEU A 19 15.74 0.40 5.01
C LEU A 19 15.76 -0.76 4.01
N GLU A 20 15.88 -0.49 2.71
CA GLU A 20 15.72 -1.51 1.69
C GLU A 20 16.69 -2.67 1.84
N SER A 21 17.99 -2.39 2.03
CA SER A 21 18.97 -3.47 2.19
C SER A 21 18.71 -4.30 3.45
N LEU A 22 18.27 -3.65 4.53
CA LEU A 22 17.92 -4.35 5.77
C LEU A 22 16.73 -5.29 5.56
N ARG A 23 15.72 -4.82 4.81
CA ARG A 23 14.53 -5.64 4.49
C ARG A 23 14.92 -6.83 3.60
N HIS A 24 15.71 -6.59 2.56
CA HIS A 24 16.15 -7.64 1.65
C HIS A 24 17.00 -8.70 2.37
N ASN A 25 17.82 -8.29 3.33
CA ASN A 25 18.65 -9.20 4.12
C ASN A 25 17.92 -9.76 5.34
N ARG A 26 16.65 -9.43 5.51
CA ARG A 26 15.81 -9.84 6.64
C ARG A 26 16.41 -9.45 8.00
N ASN A 27 17.13 -8.33 8.03
CA ASN A 27 17.66 -7.77 9.26
C ASN A 27 16.58 -6.89 9.91
N TRP A 28 15.52 -7.55 10.37
CA TRP A 28 14.33 -6.85 10.87
C TRP A 28 14.59 -6.08 12.16
N GLN A 29 15.41 -6.59 13.05
CA GLN A 29 15.72 -5.88 14.30
C GLN A 29 16.34 -4.51 14.02
N GLU A 30 17.30 -4.44 13.11
CA GLU A 30 17.92 -3.17 12.74
C GLU A 30 16.94 -2.28 11.97
N ALA A 31 16.12 -2.86 11.09
CA ALA A 31 15.09 -2.10 10.39
C ALA A 31 14.11 -1.44 11.39
N TYR A 32 13.69 -2.16 12.41
CA TYR A 32 12.78 -1.63 13.45
C TYR A 32 13.39 -0.44 14.19
N ARG A 33 14.69 -0.49 14.45
CA ARG A 33 15.39 0.59 15.15
C ARG A 33 15.52 1.84 14.31
N ARG A 34 15.44 1.72 12.99
CA ARG A 34 15.70 2.80 12.04
C ARG A 34 14.46 3.29 11.31
N ILE A 35 13.27 2.98 11.81
CA ILE A 35 12.00 3.46 11.21
C ILE A 35 12.00 4.99 11.08
N SER A 36 12.59 5.71 12.03
CA SER A 36 12.64 7.18 12.01
C SER A 36 13.49 7.74 10.86
N GLU A 37 14.27 6.91 10.17
CA GLU A 37 15.05 7.34 9.00
C GLU A 37 14.23 7.27 7.70
N THR A 38 13.01 6.77 7.76
CA THR A 38 12.10 6.77 6.61
C THR A 38 11.47 8.15 6.43
N VAL A 39 10.90 8.39 5.26
CA VAL A 39 10.34 9.70 4.91
C VAL A 39 8.97 9.53 4.28
N MET A 40 8.02 10.37 4.63
CA MET A 40 6.72 10.42 3.97
C MET A 40 6.88 11.14 2.62
N TYR A 41 6.23 10.61 1.58
CA TYR A 41 6.24 11.28 0.28
C TYR A 41 5.49 12.62 0.32
N ASP A 42 5.99 13.59 -0.44
CA ASP A 42 5.33 14.91 -0.56
C ASP A 42 3.89 14.73 -1.05
N GLY A 43 2.96 15.39 -0.37
CA GLY A 43 1.54 15.31 -0.71
C GLY A 43 0.79 14.15 -0.07
N MET A 44 1.49 13.15 0.46
CA MET A 44 0.83 12.00 1.08
C MET A 44 0.12 12.38 2.38
N THR A 45 0.66 13.30 3.14
CA THR A 45 0.03 13.75 4.39
C THR A 45 -1.38 14.30 4.13
N GLU A 46 -1.54 15.07 3.06
CA GLU A 46 -2.86 15.63 2.68
C GLU A 46 -3.85 14.52 2.32
N VAL A 47 -3.39 13.51 1.59
CA VAL A 47 -4.21 12.34 1.24
C VAL A 47 -4.70 11.63 2.50
N LEU A 48 -3.77 11.38 3.43
CA LEU A 48 -4.08 10.67 4.68
C LEU A 48 -5.05 11.47 5.55
N GLU A 49 -4.93 12.80 5.57
CA GLU A 49 -5.86 13.66 6.30
C GLU A 49 -7.29 13.57 5.75
N VAL A 50 -7.45 13.50 4.41
CA VAL A 50 -8.75 13.31 3.78
C VAL A 50 -9.34 11.94 4.17
N ILE A 51 -8.52 10.89 4.12
CA ILE A 51 -8.93 9.54 4.51
C ILE A 51 -9.41 9.53 5.96
N ARG A 52 -8.66 10.18 6.85
CA ARG A 52 -9.00 10.28 8.28
C ARG A 52 -10.30 11.06 8.48
N LYS A 53 -10.39 12.25 7.87
CA LYS A 53 -11.52 13.16 8.03
C LYS A 53 -12.84 12.52 7.59
N HIS A 54 -12.82 11.79 6.48
CA HIS A 54 -14.03 11.18 5.93
C HIS A 54 -14.25 9.74 6.39
N HIS A 55 -13.44 9.25 7.33
CA HIS A 55 -13.53 7.88 7.87
C HIS A 55 -13.55 6.82 6.77
N ILE A 56 -12.72 7.03 5.74
CA ILE A 56 -12.61 6.09 4.62
C ILE A 56 -11.94 4.81 5.11
N PRO A 57 -12.55 3.64 4.91
CA PRO A 57 -11.89 2.39 5.27
C PRO A 57 -10.56 2.27 4.55
N CYS A 58 -9.51 1.96 5.29
CA CYS A 58 -8.15 1.93 4.79
C CYS A 58 -7.40 0.71 5.31
N ALA A 59 -6.78 -0.04 4.41
CA ALA A 59 -5.98 -1.20 4.74
C ALA A 59 -4.61 -1.10 4.10
N ILE A 60 -3.62 -1.75 4.70
CA ILE A 60 -2.31 -1.98 4.10
C ILE A 60 -2.19 -3.46 3.76
N VAL A 61 -1.76 -3.77 2.55
CA VAL A 61 -1.40 -5.12 2.13
C VAL A 61 0.08 -5.13 1.77
N SER A 62 0.86 -5.87 2.56
CA SER A 62 2.32 -5.87 2.48
C SER A 62 2.87 -7.30 2.45
N THR A 63 4.02 -7.48 1.79
CA THR A 63 4.77 -8.72 1.85
C THR A 63 5.81 -8.71 2.97
N SER A 64 5.85 -7.66 3.78
CA SER A 64 6.71 -7.55 4.95
C SER A 64 6.05 -8.16 6.20
N PRO A 65 6.83 -8.46 7.25
CA PRO A 65 6.27 -8.98 8.50
C PRO A 65 5.38 -7.96 9.20
N ARG A 66 4.38 -8.45 9.92
CA ARG A 66 3.43 -7.60 10.66
C ARG A 66 4.12 -6.59 11.61
N PRO A 67 5.11 -6.98 12.44
CA PRO A 67 5.76 -6.01 13.33
C PRO A 67 6.35 -4.81 12.59
N TYR A 68 6.93 -5.01 11.41
CA TYR A 68 7.46 -3.93 10.59
C TYR A 68 6.35 -2.97 10.17
N VAL A 69 5.27 -3.52 9.62
CA VAL A 69 4.12 -2.73 9.15
C VAL A 69 3.52 -1.95 10.31
N GLU A 70 3.29 -2.61 11.46
CA GLU A 70 2.71 -1.97 12.64
C GLU A 70 3.58 -0.82 13.17
N LYS A 71 4.90 -0.99 13.14
CA LYS A 71 5.82 0.06 13.60
C LYS A 71 5.78 1.29 12.70
N ILE A 72 5.67 1.10 11.39
CA ILE A 72 5.52 2.22 10.45
C ILE A 72 4.18 2.92 10.65
N VAL A 73 3.09 2.15 10.76
CA VAL A 73 1.75 2.70 11.01
C VAL A 73 1.75 3.55 12.29
N ALA A 74 2.36 3.05 13.36
CA ALA A 74 2.44 3.77 14.63
C ALA A 74 3.30 5.02 14.52
N HIS A 75 4.45 4.91 13.86
CA HIS A 75 5.39 6.03 13.73
C HIS A 75 4.74 7.25 13.05
N TYR A 76 3.98 7.02 11.99
CA TYR A 76 3.32 8.07 11.23
C TYR A 76 1.87 8.32 11.65
N ASN A 77 1.35 7.56 12.60
CA ASN A 77 -0.06 7.61 13.00
C ASN A 77 -0.97 7.51 11.77
N LEU A 78 -0.75 6.50 10.95
CA LEU A 78 -1.50 6.31 9.71
C LEU A 78 -2.96 5.94 9.99
N PRO A 79 -3.94 6.46 9.22
CA PRO A 79 -5.36 6.15 9.40
C PRO A 79 -5.72 4.78 8.81
N VAL A 80 -5.04 3.75 9.27
CA VAL A 80 -5.17 2.37 8.77
C VAL A 80 -5.79 1.52 9.85
N GLN A 81 -6.93 0.87 9.55
CA GLN A 81 -7.63 0.01 10.50
C GLN A 81 -7.26 -1.46 10.34
N HIS A 82 -6.79 -1.86 9.14
CA HIS A 82 -6.53 -3.27 8.85
C HIS A 82 -5.17 -3.43 8.17
N ILE A 83 -4.44 -4.46 8.61
CA ILE A 83 -3.14 -4.82 8.05
C ILE A 83 -3.21 -6.27 7.60
N VAL A 84 -2.83 -6.52 6.34
CA VAL A 84 -2.60 -7.85 5.82
C VAL A 84 -1.11 -7.95 5.51
N SER A 85 -0.38 -8.65 6.35
CA SER A 85 1.06 -8.81 6.23
C SER A 85 1.44 -10.17 5.64
N TYR A 86 2.73 -10.47 5.60
CA TYR A 86 3.27 -11.67 4.97
C TYR A 86 2.58 -12.97 5.42
N HIS A 87 2.29 -13.12 6.72
CA HIS A 87 1.72 -14.36 7.27
C HIS A 87 0.19 -14.38 7.34
N ASP A 88 -0.48 -13.27 7.00
CA ASP A 88 -1.92 -13.16 7.27
C ASP A 88 -2.80 -13.80 6.20
N ALA A 89 -2.29 -14.01 5.00
CA ALA A 89 -2.99 -14.70 3.92
C ALA A 89 -1.98 -15.24 2.92
N LYS A 90 -2.26 -16.39 2.37
CA LYS A 90 -1.38 -17.08 1.43
C LYS A 90 -2.17 -17.60 0.23
N PRO A 91 -1.58 -17.61 -0.97
CA PRO A 91 -0.25 -17.09 -1.32
C PRO A 91 -0.18 -15.55 -1.26
N ILE A 92 1.03 -15.02 -1.14
CA ILE A 92 1.24 -13.57 -1.16
C ILE A 92 1.09 -13.00 -2.59
N LYS A 93 1.06 -11.66 -2.73
CA LYS A 93 1.08 -10.99 -4.03
C LYS A 93 2.15 -11.60 -4.92
N PRO A 94 1.90 -11.87 -6.21
CA PRO A 94 0.81 -11.38 -7.06
C PRO A 94 -0.52 -12.14 -6.96
N HIS A 95 -0.62 -13.17 -6.12
CA HIS A 95 -1.88 -13.88 -5.91
C HIS A 95 -2.88 -12.95 -5.21
N PRO A 96 -4.20 -13.05 -5.50
CA PRO A 96 -5.20 -12.17 -4.91
C PRO A 96 -5.53 -12.43 -3.44
N ALA A 97 -5.02 -13.49 -2.83
CA ALA A 97 -5.43 -13.90 -1.48
C ALA A 97 -5.31 -12.79 -0.44
N GLN A 98 -4.21 -12.04 -0.43
CA GLN A 98 -4.02 -10.95 0.52
C GLN A 98 -5.01 -9.80 0.27
N MET A 99 -5.28 -9.49 -1.00
CA MET A 99 -6.25 -8.44 -1.37
C MET A 99 -7.68 -8.84 -0.97
N LEU A 100 -8.06 -10.09 -1.21
CA LEU A 100 -9.36 -10.62 -0.81
C LEU A 100 -9.52 -10.58 0.71
N LYS A 101 -8.45 -10.88 1.46
CA LYS A 101 -8.46 -10.79 2.91
C LYS A 101 -8.69 -9.35 3.37
N ALA A 102 -8.05 -8.37 2.71
CA ALA A 102 -8.25 -6.96 3.04
C ALA A 102 -9.70 -6.52 2.80
N LEU A 103 -10.31 -6.94 1.70
CA LEU A 103 -11.73 -6.65 1.43
C LEU A 103 -12.63 -7.22 2.52
N ASP A 104 -12.36 -8.45 2.94
CA ASP A 104 -13.13 -9.11 4.00
C ASP A 104 -13.01 -8.35 5.32
N LEU A 105 -11.81 -7.97 5.71
CA LEU A 105 -11.56 -7.22 6.94
C LEU A 105 -12.23 -5.84 6.92
N MET A 106 -12.22 -5.18 5.77
CA MET A 106 -12.87 -3.86 5.62
C MET A 106 -14.39 -3.97 5.48
N GLY A 107 -14.90 -5.16 5.16
CA GLY A 107 -16.34 -5.37 4.96
C GLY A 107 -16.86 -4.71 3.69
N VAL A 108 -16.05 -4.66 2.62
CA VAL A 108 -16.42 -4.03 1.36
C VAL A 108 -16.27 -4.99 0.19
N SER A 109 -16.99 -4.73 -0.89
CA SER A 109 -16.84 -5.50 -2.12
C SER A 109 -15.71 -4.92 -2.98
N ALA A 110 -15.17 -5.74 -3.88
CA ALA A 110 -14.07 -5.32 -4.75
C ALA A 110 -14.39 -4.06 -5.55
N LYS A 111 -15.62 -3.93 -6.04
CA LYS A 111 -16.03 -2.77 -6.85
C LYS A 111 -16.03 -1.46 -6.07
N ASP A 112 -16.09 -1.52 -4.74
CA ASP A 112 -16.11 -0.33 -3.88
C ASP A 112 -14.74 -0.02 -3.30
N ALA A 113 -13.70 -0.70 -3.77
CA ALA A 113 -12.33 -0.52 -3.32
C ALA A 113 -11.42 -0.10 -4.46
N ILE A 114 -10.34 0.58 -4.10
CA ILE A 114 -9.28 0.97 -5.02
C ILE A 114 -7.94 0.71 -4.33
N SER A 115 -6.95 0.20 -5.07
CA SER A 115 -5.66 -0.12 -4.50
C SER A 115 -4.52 0.63 -5.17
N PHE A 116 -3.52 0.99 -4.38
CA PHE A 116 -2.36 1.78 -4.78
C PHE A 116 -1.08 1.01 -4.50
N GLY A 117 -0.26 0.84 -5.52
CA GLY A 117 1.01 0.12 -5.37
C GLY A 117 2.04 0.54 -6.41
N ASP A 118 3.30 0.22 -6.14
CA ASP A 118 4.43 0.61 -6.97
C ASP A 118 5.06 -0.55 -7.73
N ARG A 119 4.57 -1.77 -7.52
CA ARG A 119 5.15 -2.98 -8.14
C ARG A 119 4.14 -3.70 -9.01
N VAL A 120 4.65 -4.44 -10.00
CA VAL A 120 3.83 -5.27 -10.87
C VAL A 120 2.95 -6.24 -10.06
N ILE A 121 3.51 -6.82 -8.99
CA ILE A 121 2.74 -7.78 -8.16
C ILE A 121 1.55 -7.12 -7.47
N ASP A 122 1.62 -5.83 -7.17
CA ASP A 122 0.49 -5.09 -6.59
C ASP A 122 -0.65 -4.99 -7.58
N ILE A 123 -0.32 -4.66 -8.82
CA ILE A 123 -1.31 -4.49 -9.90
C ILE A 123 -1.94 -5.84 -10.23
N GLU A 124 -1.13 -6.88 -10.38
CA GLU A 124 -1.63 -8.22 -10.71
C GLU A 124 -2.56 -8.76 -9.62
N ALA A 125 -2.18 -8.61 -8.35
CA ALA A 125 -3.01 -9.07 -7.23
C ALA A 125 -4.34 -8.33 -7.18
N SER A 126 -4.33 -7.02 -7.39
CA SER A 126 -5.54 -6.19 -7.41
C SER A 126 -6.46 -6.56 -8.54
N ASN A 127 -5.91 -6.71 -9.76
CA ASN A 127 -6.70 -7.11 -10.92
C ASN A 127 -7.34 -8.48 -10.70
N ALA A 128 -6.58 -9.43 -10.18
CA ALA A 128 -7.08 -10.78 -9.91
C ALA A 128 -8.19 -10.79 -8.84
N ALA A 129 -8.18 -9.82 -7.93
CA ALA A 129 -9.20 -9.68 -6.90
C ALA A 129 -10.41 -8.86 -7.38
N GLY A 130 -10.37 -8.32 -8.61
CA GLY A 130 -11.45 -7.48 -9.14
C GLY A 130 -11.44 -6.06 -8.58
N ILE A 131 -10.32 -5.61 -8.03
CA ILE A 131 -10.17 -4.27 -7.44
C ILE A 131 -9.56 -3.33 -8.47
N GLU A 132 -10.06 -2.12 -8.53
CA GLU A 132 -9.49 -1.06 -9.36
C GLU A 132 -8.03 -0.82 -8.93
N SER A 133 -7.07 -0.98 -9.86
CA SER A 133 -5.65 -0.96 -9.56
C SER A 133 -4.99 0.33 -10.04
N VAL A 134 -4.19 0.94 -9.17
CA VAL A 134 -3.48 2.19 -9.49
C VAL A 134 -1.98 2.00 -9.34
N ALA A 135 -1.27 2.23 -10.45
CA ALA A 135 0.18 2.20 -10.45
C ALA A 135 0.74 3.56 -9.99
N CYS A 136 1.55 3.53 -8.95
CA CYS A 136 2.14 4.73 -8.34
C CYS A 136 3.61 4.82 -8.73
N PHE A 137 3.99 5.89 -9.43
CA PHE A 137 5.31 6.00 -10.05
C PHE A 137 6.33 6.83 -9.24
N TRP A 138 5.94 7.40 -8.09
CA TRP A 138 6.83 8.30 -7.34
C TRP A 138 7.97 7.60 -6.60
N GLY A 139 7.88 6.30 -6.33
CA GLY A 139 8.93 5.58 -5.61
C GLY A 139 9.34 4.26 -6.26
N THR A 140 8.71 3.89 -7.36
CA THR A 140 8.90 2.56 -7.95
C THR A 140 10.34 2.32 -8.45
N LYS A 141 10.82 1.10 -8.24
CA LYS A 141 12.06 0.59 -8.80
C LYS A 141 11.79 -0.32 -10.00
N GLU A 142 10.54 -0.46 -10.40
CA GLU A 142 10.09 -1.30 -11.53
C GLU A 142 9.39 -0.45 -12.59
N LYS A 143 9.89 0.76 -12.83
CA LYS A 143 9.19 1.73 -13.69
C LYS A 143 8.84 1.17 -15.07
N GLY A 144 9.78 0.49 -15.72
CA GLY A 144 9.56 -0.07 -17.04
C GLY A 144 8.50 -1.18 -17.04
N GLU A 145 8.60 -2.11 -16.08
CA GLU A 145 7.68 -3.22 -15.94
C GLU A 145 6.29 -2.73 -15.52
N LEU A 146 6.26 -1.75 -14.62
CA LEU A 146 5.01 -1.20 -14.10
C LEU A 146 4.16 -0.55 -15.20
N LEU A 147 4.81 0.07 -16.20
CA LEU A 147 4.12 0.66 -17.34
C LEU A 147 3.29 -0.35 -18.13
N HIS A 148 3.68 -1.62 -18.10
CA HIS A 148 3.04 -2.70 -18.85
C HIS A 148 2.26 -3.68 -17.94
N SER A 149 1.97 -3.27 -16.70
CA SER A 149 1.39 -4.17 -15.69
C SER A 149 -0.12 -4.39 -15.82
N GLY A 150 -0.81 -3.62 -16.65
CA GLY A 150 -2.27 -3.75 -16.82
C GLY A 150 -3.09 -3.00 -15.78
N TYR A 151 -2.57 -1.91 -15.25
CA TYR A 151 -3.26 -1.08 -14.25
C TYR A 151 -4.55 -0.44 -14.80
N SER A 152 -5.45 -0.08 -13.89
CA SER A 152 -6.65 0.72 -14.22
C SER A 152 -6.28 2.20 -14.40
N HIS A 153 -5.37 2.71 -13.54
CA HIS A 153 -4.90 4.09 -13.58
C HIS A 153 -3.41 4.14 -13.24
N ALA A 154 -2.74 5.18 -13.73
CA ALA A 154 -1.35 5.48 -13.40
C ALA A 154 -1.25 6.91 -12.89
N ILE A 155 -0.55 7.10 -11.78
CA ILE A 155 -0.36 8.42 -11.17
C ILE A 155 1.11 8.64 -10.83
N VAL A 156 1.56 9.90 -10.87
CA VAL A 156 2.96 10.26 -10.65
C VAL A 156 3.17 11.06 -9.36
N LYS A 157 2.10 11.59 -8.77
CA LYS A 157 2.16 12.35 -7.51
C LYS A 157 1.11 11.84 -6.53
N PRO A 158 1.45 11.76 -5.23
CA PRO A 158 0.51 11.26 -4.22
C PRO A 158 -0.84 12.00 -4.19
N ASN A 159 -0.86 13.32 -4.39
CA ASN A 159 -2.11 14.07 -4.32
C ASN A 159 -3.12 13.69 -5.44
N GLU A 160 -2.68 13.04 -6.51
CA GLU A 160 -3.60 12.54 -7.54
C GLU A 160 -4.52 11.45 -7.00
N ILE A 161 -4.16 10.82 -5.88
CA ILE A 161 -5.02 9.84 -5.19
C ILE A 161 -6.37 10.47 -4.88
N LEU A 162 -6.39 11.74 -4.48
CA LEU A 162 -7.63 12.44 -4.08
C LEU A 162 -8.69 12.47 -5.17
N THR A 163 -8.30 12.51 -6.43
CA THR A 163 -9.25 12.52 -7.55
C THR A 163 -9.83 11.12 -7.81
N LEU A 164 -9.11 10.07 -7.40
CA LEU A 164 -9.51 8.69 -7.68
C LEU A 164 -10.38 8.06 -6.59
N ILE A 165 -10.30 8.55 -5.36
CA ILE A 165 -11.05 7.96 -4.24
C ILE A 165 -12.43 8.59 -4.03
N ARG A 166 -12.72 9.63 -4.76
CA ARG A 166 -14.03 10.33 -4.70
C ARG A 166 -15.13 9.56 -5.39
#